data_52d6d458a60aa59d74b17b4768fe86b2
#
_entry.id   52d6d458a60aa59d74b17b4768fe86b2
#
_cell.length_a   1.000
_cell.length_b   1.000
_cell.length_c   1.000
_cell.angle_alpha   90.00
_cell.angle_beta   90.00
_cell.angle_gamma   90.00
#
_symmetry.space_group_name_H-M   'P 1'
#
loop_
_entity.id
_entity.type
_entity.pdbx_description
1 polymer ?
#
loop_
_entity_poly.entity_id
_entity_poly.type
_entity_poly.pdbx_seq_one_letter_code
_entity_poly.pdbx_strand_id
1 'polypeptide(L)'
;MARVAGVDLPPNKRAEIGLTYIFGIGRSRSASILGEARVNVDTRIKDLNDDELGRIRAILEAQGEIEGDLRKRVQMDIKRLMDIGCYRGLRHRRALPVRGQRTHTNARTRKGPRRQTVAKKKAPGKK
;
A
#
# COMPACT_ATOMS: atom_id res chain seq x y z
N MET A 1 -1.19 5.54 -22.63
CA MET A 1 -0.78 5.10 -21.28
C MET A 1 -1.64 3.93 -20.88
N ALA A 2 -1.02 2.83 -20.44
CA ALA A 2 -1.77 1.65 -20.01
C ALA A 2 -2.42 1.91 -18.64
N ARG A 3 -3.74 1.87 -18.58
CA ARG A 3 -4.53 2.03 -17.35
C ARG A 3 -5.20 0.72 -17.00
N VAL A 4 -4.97 0.24 -15.77
CA VAL A 4 -5.50 -1.04 -15.26
C VAL A 4 -6.06 -0.81 -13.86
N ALA A 5 -7.29 -1.29 -13.60
CA ALA A 5 -7.98 -1.11 -12.32
C ALA A 5 -8.03 0.36 -11.83
N GLY A 6 -8.15 1.32 -12.75
CA GLY A 6 -8.15 2.75 -12.43
C GLY A 6 -6.78 3.37 -12.14
N VAL A 7 -5.70 2.59 -12.18
CA VAL A 7 -4.32 3.04 -11.91
C VAL A 7 -3.54 3.17 -13.21
N ASP A 8 -2.84 4.29 -13.39
CA ASP A 8 -1.94 4.50 -14.53
C ASP A 8 -0.61 3.82 -14.26
N LEU A 9 -0.24 2.89 -15.15
CA LEU A 9 0.98 2.11 -14.99
C LEU A 9 2.19 2.85 -15.61
N PRO A 10 3.36 2.82 -14.95
CA PRO A 10 4.56 3.48 -15.45
C PRO A 10 5.08 2.81 -16.74
N PRO A 11 5.16 3.54 -17.88
CA PRO A 11 5.42 2.94 -19.19
C PRO A 11 6.80 2.29 -19.31
N ASN A 12 7.80 2.81 -18.61
CA ASN A 12 9.18 2.36 -18.73
C ASN A 12 9.55 1.18 -17.80
N LYS A 13 8.63 0.73 -16.95
CA LYS A 13 8.85 -0.41 -16.06
C LYS A 13 8.47 -1.72 -16.75
N ARG A 14 9.11 -2.84 -16.32
CA ARG A 14 8.70 -4.19 -16.70
C ARG A 14 7.29 -4.47 -16.19
N ALA A 15 6.55 -5.32 -16.88
CA ALA A 15 5.16 -5.66 -16.52
C ALA A 15 5.06 -6.17 -15.07
N GLU A 16 5.98 -7.04 -14.63
CA GLU A 16 6.07 -7.53 -13.25
C GLU A 16 6.09 -6.38 -12.23
N ILE A 17 6.93 -5.38 -12.47
CA ILE A 17 7.08 -4.25 -11.55
C ILE A 17 5.95 -3.23 -11.74
N GLY A 18 5.49 -3.03 -12.98
CA GLY A 18 4.40 -2.11 -13.28
C GLY A 18 3.10 -2.49 -12.56
N LEU A 19 2.74 -3.77 -12.52
CA LEU A 19 1.55 -4.24 -11.81
C LEU A 19 1.62 -4.05 -10.29
N THR A 20 2.81 -4.00 -9.69
CA THR A 20 2.92 -3.74 -8.24
C THR A 20 2.54 -2.31 -7.82
N TYR A 21 2.29 -1.41 -8.75
CA TYR A 21 1.73 -0.09 -8.45
C TYR A 21 0.25 -0.15 -8.08
N ILE A 22 -0.42 -1.25 -8.41
CA ILE A 22 -1.81 -1.50 -8.02
C ILE A 22 -1.85 -2.01 -6.58
N PHE A 23 -2.62 -1.36 -5.72
CA PHE A 23 -2.73 -1.77 -4.33
C PHE A 23 -3.34 -3.17 -4.20
N GLY A 24 -2.64 -4.05 -3.48
CA GLY A 24 -3.00 -5.46 -3.33
C GLY A 24 -2.26 -6.42 -4.27
N ILE A 25 -1.43 -5.90 -5.18
CA ILE A 25 -0.60 -6.70 -6.06
C ILE A 25 0.87 -6.56 -5.65
N GLY A 26 1.43 -7.63 -5.08
CA GLY A 26 2.86 -7.76 -4.85
C GLY A 26 3.55 -8.47 -6.02
N ARG A 27 4.88 -8.62 -5.97
CA ARG A 27 5.67 -9.26 -7.04
C ARG A 27 5.20 -10.70 -7.34
N SER A 28 4.98 -11.51 -6.32
CA SER A 28 4.51 -12.90 -6.50
C SER A 28 3.16 -12.97 -7.20
N ARG A 29 2.18 -12.13 -6.77
CA ARG A 29 0.86 -12.06 -7.41
C ARG A 29 0.96 -11.52 -8.84
N SER A 30 1.81 -10.52 -9.07
CA SER A 30 2.09 -10.00 -10.41
C SER A 30 2.62 -11.08 -11.35
N ALA A 31 3.61 -11.87 -10.92
CA ALA A 31 4.15 -12.97 -11.70
C ALA A 31 3.09 -14.04 -12.01
N SER A 32 2.23 -14.39 -11.05
CA SER A 32 1.12 -15.33 -11.26
C SER A 32 0.13 -14.82 -12.32
N ILE A 33 -0.29 -13.55 -12.21
CA ILE A 33 -1.21 -12.90 -13.15
C ILE A 33 -0.62 -12.88 -14.57
N LEU A 34 0.65 -12.52 -14.71
CA LEU A 34 1.33 -12.51 -16.01
C LEU A 34 1.48 -13.92 -16.60
N GLY A 35 1.73 -14.93 -15.76
CA GLY A 35 1.74 -16.33 -16.17
C GLY A 35 0.40 -16.81 -16.71
N GLU A 36 -0.70 -16.51 -16.00
CA GLU A 36 -2.08 -16.80 -16.43
C GLU A 36 -2.45 -16.06 -17.73
N ALA A 37 -2.04 -14.80 -17.85
CA ALA A 37 -2.26 -13.99 -19.04
C ALA A 37 -1.39 -14.40 -20.24
N ARG A 38 -0.41 -15.30 -20.03
CA ARG A 38 0.60 -15.68 -21.01
C ARG A 38 1.37 -14.48 -21.56
N VAL A 39 1.79 -13.59 -20.66
CA VAL A 39 2.58 -12.40 -20.97
C VAL A 39 3.97 -12.55 -20.37
N ASN A 40 4.99 -12.17 -21.11
CA ASN A 40 6.36 -12.23 -20.62
C ASN A 40 6.55 -11.17 -19.51
N VAL A 41 7.08 -11.59 -18.36
CA VAL A 41 7.30 -10.75 -17.17
C VAL A 41 8.27 -9.59 -17.41
N ASP A 42 9.19 -9.75 -18.37
CA ASP A 42 10.21 -8.74 -18.70
C ASP A 42 9.75 -7.72 -19.73
N THR A 43 8.61 -7.93 -20.39
CA THR A 43 8.03 -6.95 -21.33
C THR A 43 7.75 -5.63 -20.61
N ARG A 44 8.08 -4.50 -21.23
CA ARG A 44 7.78 -3.19 -20.67
C ARG A 44 6.30 -2.85 -20.86
N ILE A 45 5.75 -2.10 -19.92
CA ILE A 45 4.33 -1.69 -19.95
C ILE A 45 3.94 -1.00 -21.27
N LYS A 46 4.83 -0.20 -21.84
CA LYS A 46 4.59 0.49 -23.11
C LYS A 46 4.53 -0.44 -24.34
N ASP A 47 5.17 -1.60 -24.23
CA ASP A 47 5.32 -2.57 -25.33
C ASP A 47 4.22 -3.67 -25.25
N LEU A 48 3.33 -3.60 -24.27
CA LEU A 48 2.19 -4.51 -24.13
C LEU A 48 1.12 -4.22 -25.17
N ASN A 49 0.62 -5.30 -25.78
CA ASN A 49 -0.49 -5.25 -26.73
C ASN A 49 -1.83 -5.02 -26.00
N ASP A 50 -2.81 -4.44 -26.69
CA ASP A 50 -4.16 -4.22 -26.11
C ASP A 50 -4.84 -5.54 -25.72
N ASP A 51 -4.63 -6.63 -26.47
CA ASP A 51 -5.12 -7.97 -26.14
C ASP A 51 -4.50 -8.52 -24.85
N GLU A 52 -3.20 -8.28 -24.63
CA GLU A 52 -2.49 -8.66 -23.40
C GLU A 52 -3.01 -7.88 -22.20
N LEU A 53 -3.21 -6.58 -22.38
CA LEU A 53 -3.82 -5.72 -21.36
C LEU A 53 -5.26 -6.15 -21.06
N GLY A 54 -6.02 -6.56 -22.08
CA GLY A 54 -7.37 -7.10 -21.92
C GLY A 54 -7.39 -8.36 -21.07
N ARG A 55 -6.49 -9.32 -21.33
CA ARG A 55 -6.36 -10.54 -20.53
C ARG A 55 -5.97 -10.25 -19.09
N ILE A 56 -5.01 -9.34 -18.87
CA ILE A 56 -4.61 -8.93 -17.52
C ILE A 56 -5.79 -8.31 -16.76
N ARG A 57 -6.59 -7.44 -17.40
CA ARG A 57 -7.78 -6.85 -16.79
C ARG A 57 -8.82 -7.91 -16.40
N ALA A 58 -9.12 -8.84 -17.30
CA ALA A 58 -10.07 -9.92 -17.04
C ALA A 58 -9.66 -10.80 -15.86
N ILE A 59 -8.37 -11.15 -15.75
CA ILE A 59 -7.84 -11.93 -14.62
C ILE A 59 -7.95 -11.14 -13.31
N LEU A 60 -7.63 -9.84 -13.33
CA LEU A 60 -7.71 -8.99 -12.15
C LEU A 60 -9.15 -8.82 -11.66
N GLU A 61 -10.11 -8.68 -12.56
CA GLU A 61 -11.54 -8.63 -12.23
C GLU A 61 -12.04 -9.96 -11.67
N ALA A 62 -11.61 -11.09 -12.23
CA ALA A 62 -11.97 -12.42 -11.75
C ALA A 62 -11.38 -12.76 -10.38
N GLN A 63 -10.13 -12.34 -10.12
CA GLN A 63 -9.45 -12.57 -8.84
C GLN A 63 -9.95 -11.66 -7.70
N GLY A 64 -10.78 -10.67 -8.01
CA GLY A 64 -11.45 -9.78 -7.06
C GLY A 64 -10.50 -8.83 -6.32
N GLU A 65 -10.96 -8.30 -5.27
CA GLU A 65 -10.42 -7.31 -4.33
C GLU A 65 -9.02 -6.74 -4.59
N ILE A 66 -9.00 -5.62 -5.31
CA ILE A 66 -7.82 -4.79 -5.54
C ILE A 66 -8.20 -3.31 -5.31
N GLU A 67 -7.21 -2.46 -5.15
CA GLU A 67 -7.37 -1.00 -5.00
C GLU A 67 -8.48 -0.58 -4.03
N GLY A 68 -9.57 -0.01 -4.53
CA GLY A 68 -10.65 0.57 -3.74
C GLY A 68 -11.35 -0.45 -2.84
N ASP A 69 -11.69 -1.62 -3.39
CA ASP A 69 -12.41 -2.66 -2.67
C ASP A 69 -11.56 -3.27 -1.55
N LEU A 70 -10.28 -3.52 -1.83
CA LEU A 70 -9.35 -4.00 -0.81
C LEU A 70 -9.11 -2.95 0.29
N ARG A 71 -8.98 -1.67 -0.07
CA ARG A 71 -8.84 -0.58 0.92
C ARG A 71 -10.07 -0.49 1.82
N LYS A 72 -11.27 -0.55 1.23
CA LYS A 72 -12.55 -0.55 1.94
C LYS A 72 -12.64 -1.74 2.89
N ARG A 73 -12.31 -2.94 2.42
CA ARG A 73 -12.31 -4.14 3.26
C ARG A 73 -11.37 -4.02 4.45
N VAL A 74 -10.11 -3.60 4.23
CA VAL A 74 -9.13 -3.39 5.31
C VAL A 74 -9.65 -2.36 6.33
N GLN A 75 -10.27 -1.27 5.88
CA GLN A 75 -10.85 -0.27 6.77
C GLN A 75 -12.03 -0.84 7.58
N MET A 76 -12.89 -1.63 6.94
CA MET A 76 -14.02 -2.29 7.62
C MET A 76 -13.53 -3.29 8.68
N ASP A 77 -12.48 -4.07 8.38
CA ASP A 77 -11.89 -5.00 9.33
C ASP A 77 -11.29 -4.27 10.55
N ILE A 78 -10.59 -3.17 10.33
CA ILE A 78 -10.07 -2.32 11.41
C ILE A 78 -11.22 -1.72 12.23
N LYS A 79 -12.26 -1.21 11.58
CA LYS A 79 -13.46 -0.68 12.26
C LYS A 79 -14.12 -1.75 13.12
N ARG A 80 -14.33 -2.94 12.57
CA ARG A 80 -14.88 -4.08 13.30
C ARG A 80 -14.08 -4.41 14.56
N LEU A 81 -12.73 -4.42 14.48
CA LEU A 81 -11.89 -4.64 15.66
C LEU A 81 -12.06 -3.54 16.72
N MET A 82 -12.23 -2.28 16.29
CA MET A 82 -12.48 -1.17 17.20
C MET A 82 -13.86 -1.23 17.85
N ASP A 83 -14.89 -1.65 17.11
CA ASP A 83 -16.26 -1.78 17.60
C ASP A 83 -16.39 -2.93 18.61
N ILE A 84 -15.72 -4.05 18.36
CA ILE A 84 -15.63 -5.18 19.31
C ILE A 84 -14.88 -4.79 20.60
N GLY A 85 -14.05 -3.75 20.58
CA GLY A 85 -13.29 -3.29 21.75
C GLY A 85 -12.12 -4.23 22.13
N CYS A 86 -11.68 -5.13 21.23
CA CYS A 86 -10.58 -6.04 21.51
C CYS A 86 -9.24 -5.28 21.63
N TYR A 87 -8.22 -5.92 22.19
CA TYR A 87 -6.89 -5.32 22.39
C TYR A 87 -6.34 -4.65 21.11
N ARG A 88 -6.40 -5.33 19.97
CA ARG A 88 -5.97 -4.78 18.68
C ARG A 88 -6.78 -3.55 18.28
N GLY A 89 -8.09 -3.55 18.50
CA GLY A 89 -8.98 -2.42 18.25
C GLY A 89 -8.63 -1.21 19.11
N LEU A 90 -8.38 -1.40 20.41
CA LEU A 90 -7.91 -0.35 21.30
C LEU A 90 -6.57 0.25 20.85
N ARG A 91 -5.65 -0.59 20.37
CA ARG A 91 -4.37 -0.14 19.82
C ARG A 91 -4.57 0.71 18.55
N HIS A 92 -5.47 0.30 17.65
CA HIS A 92 -5.83 1.09 16.47
C HIS A 92 -6.43 2.45 16.85
N ARG A 93 -7.36 2.47 17.81
CA ARG A 93 -8.01 3.70 18.32
C ARG A 93 -7.00 4.69 18.91
N ARG A 94 -5.96 4.18 19.59
CA ARG A 94 -4.91 4.99 20.22
C ARG A 94 -3.74 5.32 19.28
N ALA A 95 -3.81 4.97 18.00
CA ALA A 95 -2.72 5.12 17.03
C ALA A 95 -1.38 4.50 17.50
N LEU A 96 -1.45 3.35 18.17
CA LEU A 96 -0.30 2.61 18.69
C LEU A 96 -0.02 1.36 17.85
N PRO A 97 1.22 0.82 17.88
CA PRO A 97 1.55 -0.46 17.24
C PRO A 97 0.65 -1.58 17.74
N VAL A 98 0.17 -2.43 16.80
CA VAL A 98 -0.84 -3.46 17.07
C VAL A 98 -0.22 -4.85 17.24
N ARG A 99 1.01 -5.05 16.73
CA ARG A 99 1.71 -6.34 16.69
C ARG A 99 2.76 -6.51 17.79
N GLY A 100 2.57 -5.90 18.95
CA GLY A 100 3.47 -6.05 20.09
C GLY A 100 4.82 -5.35 19.99
N GLN A 101 5.01 -4.46 19.00
CA GLN A 101 6.26 -3.71 18.88
C GLN A 101 6.50 -2.80 20.10
N ARG A 102 7.78 -2.66 20.45
CA ARG A 102 8.22 -1.79 21.54
C ARG A 102 7.85 -0.33 21.26
N THR A 103 7.24 0.34 22.24
CA THR A 103 6.74 1.73 22.09
C THR A 103 7.59 2.76 22.79
N HIS A 104 8.47 2.36 23.72
CA HIS A 104 9.30 3.29 24.49
C HIS A 104 10.31 4.04 23.62
N THR A 105 10.96 3.35 22.68
CA THR A 105 12.03 3.94 21.85
C THR A 105 11.56 4.39 20.47
N ASN A 106 11.07 3.48 19.66
CA ASN A 106 10.74 3.65 18.23
C ASN A 106 9.22 3.80 18.00
N ALA A 107 8.63 3.03 17.12
CA ALA A 107 7.23 3.11 16.73
C ALA A 107 6.84 4.43 16.01
N ARG A 108 7.79 5.03 15.28
CA ARG A 108 7.57 6.31 14.59
C ARG A 108 6.52 6.27 13.50
N THR A 109 6.40 5.14 12.78
CA THR A 109 5.36 4.95 11.76
C THR A 109 3.94 5.19 12.31
N ARG A 110 3.69 4.83 13.56
CA ARG A 110 2.38 5.03 14.20
C ARG A 110 2.28 6.33 14.98
N LYS A 111 3.37 6.74 15.66
CA LYS A 111 3.41 7.96 16.49
C LYS A 111 3.69 9.23 15.69
N GLY A 112 4.12 9.09 14.43
CA GLY A 112 4.57 10.21 13.62
C GLY A 112 5.99 10.70 13.94
N PRO A 113 6.51 11.71 13.23
CA PRO A 113 7.84 12.27 13.43
C PRO A 113 7.99 12.81 14.85
N ARG A 114 9.23 12.88 15.34
CA ARG A 114 9.53 13.51 16.64
C ARG A 114 9.23 15.01 16.54
N ARG A 115 8.53 15.55 17.53
CA ARG A 115 8.40 16.99 17.67
C ARG A 115 9.81 17.58 17.85
N GLN A 116 10.17 18.52 17.00
CA GLN A 116 11.37 19.32 17.22
C GLN A 116 11.10 20.23 18.41
N THR A 117 11.95 20.14 19.45
CA THR A 117 11.93 21.08 20.54
C THR A 117 12.45 22.42 20.02
N VAL A 118 11.60 23.46 20.09
CA VAL A 118 12.05 24.81 19.81
C VAL A 118 13.12 25.16 20.85
N ALA A 119 14.34 25.45 20.40
CA ALA A 119 15.39 25.91 21.30
C ALA A 119 14.89 27.17 22.03
N LYS A 120 14.81 27.12 23.37
CA LYS A 120 14.54 28.32 24.16
C LYS A 120 15.55 29.39 23.78
N LYS A 121 15.08 30.54 23.28
CA LYS A 121 15.90 31.72 23.11
C LYS A 121 16.66 31.96 24.41
N LYS A 122 18.02 31.94 24.38
CA LYS A 122 18.83 32.35 25.53
C LYS A 122 18.35 33.74 25.99
N ALA A 123 17.95 33.85 27.24
CA ALA A 123 17.64 35.14 27.81
C ALA A 123 18.86 36.06 27.65
N PRO A 124 18.68 37.35 27.27
CA PRO A 124 19.78 38.27 27.16
C PRO A 124 20.46 38.32 28.52
N GLY A 125 21.78 38.08 28.53
CA GLY A 125 22.58 38.15 29.74
C GLY A 125 22.44 39.55 30.38
N LYS A 126 22.13 39.58 31.68
CA LYS A 126 22.24 40.82 32.45
C LYS A 126 23.65 41.37 32.32
N LYS A 127 23.79 42.58 31.79
CA LYS A 127 25.00 43.39 31.91
C LYS A 127 25.19 43.84 33.35
#